data_c86c0d6a1d733feb539d3bc90bbc7cf8
#
_entry.id   c86c0d6a1d733feb539d3bc90bbc7cf8
#
_cell.length_a   1.000
_cell.length_b   1.000
_cell.length_c   1.000
_cell.angle_alpha   90.00
_cell.angle_beta   90.00
_cell.angle_gamma   90.00
#
_symmetry.space_group_name_H-M   'P 1'
#
loop_
_entity.id
_entity.type
_entity.pdbx_description
1 polymer ?
#
loop_
_entity_poly.entity_id
_entity_poly.type
_entity_poly.pdbx_seq_one_letter_code
_entity_poly.pdbx_strand_id
1 'polypeptide(L)'
;MTVQEHLQQARHNEGLAQRLGIPPFRTYDWAITVLFYCILHFVDASLLDHHNIIPGGHTATWKRGQRIPGRNDYVRQHLPQIARAYQMLYTASRRARYEGAYLGPNGAGYYQRLRDNEFASARQFFRQWGW
;
A
#
# COMPACT_ATOMS: atom_id res chain seq x y z
N MET A 1 -16.57 -2.59 -0.34
CA MET A 1 -16.30 -1.22 -0.85
C MET A 1 -16.40 -1.22 -2.37
N THR A 2 -16.94 -0.16 -2.90
CA THR A 2 -16.95 0.11 -4.35
C THR A 2 -15.59 0.63 -4.82
N VAL A 3 -15.37 0.66 -6.13
CA VAL A 3 -14.18 1.28 -6.73
C VAL A 3 -14.01 2.71 -6.24
N GLN A 4 -15.09 3.49 -6.25
CA GLN A 4 -15.06 4.89 -5.85
C GLN A 4 -14.69 5.07 -4.38
N GLU A 5 -15.20 4.22 -3.50
CA GLU A 5 -14.85 4.25 -2.07
C GLU A 5 -13.38 3.92 -1.85
N HIS A 6 -12.84 2.93 -2.58
CA HIS A 6 -11.41 2.65 -2.55
C HIS A 6 -10.58 3.85 -2.99
N LEU A 7 -10.96 4.52 -4.08
CA LEU A 7 -10.24 5.69 -4.58
C LEU A 7 -10.29 6.87 -3.60
N GLN A 8 -11.43 7.09 -2.95
CA GLN A 8 -11.57 8.11 -1.91
C GLN A 8 -10.66 7.80 -0.71
N GLN A 9 -10.66 6.54 -0.26
CA GLN A 9 -9.81 6.13 0.85
C GLN A 9 -8.32 6.25 0.50
N ALA A 10 -7.93 5.88 -0.72
CA ALA A 10 -6.54 6.03 -1.18
C ALA A 10 -6.08 7.50 -1.10
N ARG A 11 -6.88 8.43 -1.62
CA ARG A 11 -6.56 9.87 -1.59
C ARG A 11 -6.53 10.42 -0.17
N HIS A 12 -7.46 9.99 0.68
CA HIS A 12 -7.44 10.35 2.10
C HIS A 12 -6.13 9.90 2.77
N ASN A 13 -5.73 8.66 2.53
CA ASN A 13 -4.50 8.10 3.08
C ASN A 13 -3.25 8.82 2.55
N GLU A 14 -3.23 9.18 1.27
CA GLU A 14 -2.12 9.96 0.69
C GLU A 14 -1.92 11.28 1.44
N GLY A 15 -2.98 12.05 1.64
CA GLY A 15 -2.92 13.29 2.39
C GLY A 15 -2.55 13.09 3.86
N LEU A 16 -3.05 12.04 4.49
CA LEU A 16 -2.71 11.71 5.87
C LEU A 16 -1.23 11.35 6.03
N ALA A 17 -0.69 10.52 5.14
CA ALA A 17 0.73 10.14 5.19
C ALA A 17 1.65 11.37 5.08
N GLN A 18 1.31 12.31 4.21
CA GLN A 18 2.07 13.56 4.08
C GLN A 18 2.10 14.34 5.40
N ARG A 19 0.96 14.48 6.08
CA ARG A 19 0.87 15.16 7.37
C ARG A 19 1.63 14.47 8.48
N LEU A 20 1.55 13.14 8.54
CA LEU A 20 2.22 12.35 9.59
C LEU A 20 3.75 12.38 9.46
N GLY A 21 4.27 12.54 8.24
CA GLY A 21 5.71 12.54 7.96
C GLY A 21 6.40 13.89 8.17
N ILE A 22 5.67 14.96 8.52
CA ILE A 22 6.23 16.32 8.69
C ILE A 22 5.98 16.86 10.10
N PRO A 23 6.75 17.91 10.53
CA PRO A 23 6.47 18.57 11.81
C PRO A 23 5.02 19.09 11.92
N PRO A 24 4.43 19.07 13.11
CA PRO A 24 5.02 18.65 14.39
C PRO A 24 4.95 17.14 14.64
N PHE A 25 4.25 16.36 13.80
CA PHE A 25 3.95 14.96 14.11
C PHE A 25 5.18 14.05 14.00
N ARG A 26 5.88 14.03 12.88
CA ARG A 26 7.09 13.20 12.63
C ARG A 26 6.91 11.73 13.07
N THR A 27 5.72 11.18 12.83
CA THR A 27 5.38 9.79 13.16
C THR A 27 5.64 8.89 11.95
N TYR A 28 6.90 8.55 11.74
CA TYR A 28 7.36 7.90 10.50
C TYR A 28 6.86 6.46 10.36
N ASP A 29 6.69 5.73 11.46
CA ASP A 29 6.09 4.40 11.49
C ASP A 29 4.65 4.43 10.94
N TRP A 30 3.84 5.35 11.44
CA TRP A 30 2.47 5.54 10.95
C TRP A 30 2.43 6.13 9.54
N ALA A 31 3.33 7.06 9.21
CA ALA A 31 3.41 7.62 7.86
C ALA A 31 3.71 6.51 6.84
N ILE A 32 4.66 5.62 7.11
CA ILE A 32 5.00 4.47 6.26
C ILE A 32 3.81 3.51 6.15
N THR A 33 3.16 3.21 7.26
CA THR A 33 1.97 2.35 7.27
C THR A 33 0.88 2.91 6.38
N VAL A 34 0.61 4.21 6.48
CA VAL A 34 -0.46 4.87 5.70
C VAL A 34 -0.09 4.99 4.22
N LEU A 35 1.20 5.19 3.86
CA LEU A 35 1.66 5.10 2.46
C LEU A 35 1.29 3.75 1.83
N PHE A 36 1.55 2.66 2.56
CA PHE A 36 1.17 1.33 2.08
C PHE A 36 -0.34 1.22 1.89
N TYR A 37 -1.15 1.64 2.86
CA TYR A 37 -2.61 1.56 2.76
C TYR A 37 -3.18 2.45 1.64
N CYS A 38 -2.52 3.55 1.31
CA CYS A 38 -2.86 4.33 0.12
C CYS A 38 -2.75 3.48 -1.15
N ILE A 39 -1.60 2.85 -1.36
CA ILE A 39 -1.38 1.98 -2.54
C ILE A 39 -2.28 0.74 -2.50
N LEU A 40 -2.52 0.16 -1.33
CA LEU A 40 -3.45 -0.96 -1.16
C LEU A 40 -4.85 -0.63 -1.71
N HIS A 41 -5.37 0.54 -1.39
CA HIS A 41 -6.69 0.92 -1.88
C HIS A 41 -6.72 1.19 -3.38
N PHE A 42 -5.65 1.74 -3.97
CA PHE A 42 -5.54 1.81 -5.43
C PHE A 42 -5.47 0.41 -6.07
N VAL A 43 -4.75 -0.53 -5.46
CA VAL A 43 -4.70 -1.93 -5.89
C VAL A 43 -6.10 -2.54 -5.85
N ASP A 44 -6.81 -2.42 -4.74
CA ASP A 44 -8.15 -3.00 -4.59
C ASP A 44 -9.14 -2.39 -5.58
N ALA A 45 -9.06 -1.07 -5.82
CA ALA A 45 -9.85 -0.41 -6.86
C ALA A 45 -9.57 -1.01 -8.26
N SER A 46 -8.29 -1.19 -8.60
CA SER A 46 -7.87 -1.76 -9.88
C SER A 46 -8.32 -3.22 -10.05
N LEU A 47 -8.15 -4.04 -9.01
CA LEU A 47 -8.57 -5.44 -9.03
C LEU A 47 -10.09 -5.57 -9.20
N LEU A 48 -10.84 -4.71 -8.53
CA LEU A 48 -12.30 -4.69 -8.65
C LEU A 48 -12.74 -4.19 -10.03
N ASP A 49 -12.20 -3.07 -10.48
CA ASP A 49 -12.63 -2.42 -11.73
C ASP A 49 -12.27 -3.23 -12.98
N HIS A 50 -11.04 -3.75 -13.04
CA HIS A 50 -10.53 -4.42 -14.24
C HIS A 50 -10.68 -5.93 -14.24
N HIS A 51 -10.83 -6.55 -13.06
CA HIS A 51 -10.82 -8.02 -12.94
C HIS A 51 -11.99 -8.58 -12.14
N ASN A 52 -12.83 -7.72 -11.56
CA ASN A 52 -13.94 -8.12 -10.67
C ASN A 52 -13.46 -8.98 -9.49
N ILE A 53 -12.28 -8.65 -8.94
CA ILE A 53 -11.65 -9.35 -7.81
C ILE A 53 -11.76 -8.51 -6.55
N ILE A 54 -12.21 -9.14 -5.46
CA ILE A 54 -12.22 -8.56 -4.11
C ILE A 54 -11.34 -9.46 -3.24
N PRO A 55 -10.10 -9.06 -2.91
CA PRO A 55 -9.22 -9.87 -2.08
C PRO A 55 -9.76 -10.04 -0.66
N GLY A 56 -9.65 -11.25 -0.11
CA GLY A 56 -10.04 -11.53 1.27
C GLY A 56 -9.00 -11.13 2.32
N GLY A 57 -7.73 -10.94 1.92
CA GLY A 57 -6.62 -10.57 2.79
C GLY A 57 -5.32 -10.42 2.01
N HIS A 58 -4.21 -10.15 2.73
CA HIS A 58 -2.91 -9.93 2.11
C HIS A 58 -2.31 -11.22 1.52
N THR A 59 -2.39 -12.29 2.29
CA THR A 59 -1.76 -13.57 1.93
C THR A 59 -2.81 -14.61 1.60
N ALA A 60 -2.39 -15.67 0.92
CA ALA A 60 -3.25 -16.80 0.60
C ALA A 60 -3.79 -17.46 1.87
N THR A 61 -4.99 -17.97 1.77
CA THR A 61 -5.64 -18.80 2.80
C THR A 61 -6.03 -20.15 2.20
N TRP A 62 -6.37 -21.08 3.07
CA TRP A 62 -6.85 -22.41 2.66
C TRP A 62 -8.27 -22.59 3.12
N LYS A 63 -9.14 -23.02 2.21
CA LYS A 63 -10.53 -23.31 2.51
C LYS A 63 -10.95 -24.62 1.81
N ARG A 64 -11.39 -25.59 2.59
CA ARG A 64 -11.80 -26.91 2.08
C ARG A 64 -10.73 -27.56 1.19
N GLY A 65 -9.45 -27.47 1.59
CA GLY A 65 -8.33 -28.03 0.85
C GLY A 65 -7.90 -27.24 -0.38
N GLN A 66 -8.53 -26.09 -0.67
CA GLN A 66 -8.19 -25.23 -1.80
C GLN A 66 -7.43 -23.99 -1.35
N ARG A 67 -6.39 -23.64 -2.09
CA ARG A 67 -5.65 -22.37 -1.90
C ARG A 67 -6.46 -21.22 -2.47
N ILE A 68 -6.82 -20.27 -1.61
CA ILE A 68 -7.46 -19.02 -2.01
C ILE A 68 -6.38 -17.93 -2.08
N PRO A 69 -6.13 -17.33 -3.25
CA PRO A 69 -5.12 -16.29 -3.39
C PRO A 69 -5.40 -15.08 -2.49
N GLY A 70 -4.34 -14.48 -1.96
CA GLY A 70 -4.42 -13.21 -1.26
C GLY A 70 -4.11 -12.04 -2.20
N ARG A 71 -4.21 -10.82 -1.67
CA ARG A 71 -3.92 -9.60 -2.43
C ARG A 71 -2.53 -9.61 -3.03
N ASN A 72 -1.52 -10.07 -2.27
CA ASN A 72 -0.15 -10.16 -2.77
C ASN A 72 -0.01 -11.04 -4.01
N ASP A 73 -0.77 -12.15 -4.06
CA ASP A 73 -0.80 -13.03 -5.24
C ASP A 73 -1.43 -12.30 -6.44
N TYR A 74 -2.55 -11.62 -6.23
CA TYR A 74 -3.25 -10.89 -7.29
C TYR A 74 -2.42 -9.72 -7.83
N VAL A 75 -1.65 -9.04 -6.98
CA VAL A 75 -0.74 -7.98 -7.43
C VAL A 75 0.32 -8.56 -8.37
N ARG A 76 0.94 -9.68 -8.00
CA ARG A 76 1.93 -10.33 -8.88
C ARG A 76 1.34 -10.77 -10.21
N GLN A 77 0.10 -11.24 -10.19
CA GLN A 77 -0.58 -11.76 -11.38
C GLN A 77 -1.10 -10.66 -12.30
N HIS A 78 -1.73 -9.64 -11.76
CA HIS A 78 -2.47 -8.64 -12.52
C HIS A 78 -1.80 -7.27 -12.60
N LEU A 79 -0.91 -6.96 -11.67
CA LEU A 79 -0.23 -5.67 -11.58
C LEU A 79 1.31 -5.86 -11.48
N PRO A 80 1.92 -6.64 -12.40
CA PRO A 80 3.34 -6.95 -12.29
C PRO A 80 4.25 -5.73 -12.35
N GLN A 81 3.81 -4.64 -12.97
CA GLN A 81 4.58 -3.39 -13.08
C GLN A 81 4.86 -2.74 -11.73
N ILE A 82 3.99 -2.94 -10.75
CA ILE A 82 4.15 -2.39 -9.40
C ILE A 82 4.40 -3.45 -8.33
N ALA A 83 4.50 -4.72 -8.72
CA ALA A 83 4.56 -5.82 -7.74
C ALA A 83 5.72 -5.68 -6.77
N ARG A 84 6.90 -5.28 -7.25
CA ARG A 84 8.08 -5.05 -6.40
C ARG A 84 7.86 -3.88 -5.44
N ALA A 85 7.42 -2.74 -5.95
CA ALA A 85 7.16 -1.54 -5.13
C ALA A 85 6.09 -1.84 -4.07
N TYR A 86 5.02 -2.51 -4.45
CA TYR A 86 3.97 -2.95 -3.53
C TYR A 86 4.52 -3.85 -2.43
N GLN A 87 5.32 -4.86 -2.79
CA GLN A 87 5.90 -5.79 -1.80
C GLN A 87 6.83 -5.08 -0.82
N MET A 88 7.64 -4.14 -1.29
CA MET A 88 8.53 -3.36 -0.42
C MET A 88 7.73 -2.49 0.55
N LEU A 89 6.67 -1.82 0.09
CA LEU A 89 5.77 -1.04 0.95
C LEU A 89 5.04 -1.93 1.96
N TYR A 90 4.57 -3.09 1.53
CA TYR A 90 3.94 -4.08 2.42
C TYR A 90 4.88 -4.51 3.54
N THR A 91 6.09 -4.90 3.20
CA THR A 91 7.12 -5.32 4.17
C THR A 91 7.47 -4.18 5.12
N ALA A 92 7.69 -2.98 4.59
CA ALA A 92 7.99 -1.79 5.40
C ALA A 92 6.86 -1.45 6.38
N SER A 93 5.60 -1.55 5.95
CA SER A 93 4.44 -1.30 6.81
C SER A 93 4.33 -2.31 7.95
N ARG A 94 4.62 -3.59 7.69
CA ARG A 94 4.63 -4.62 8.72
C ARG A 94 5.74 -4.37 9.75
N ARG A 95 6.93 -4.04 9.31
CA ARG A 95 8.05 -3.71 10.18
C ARG A 95 7.75 -2.47 11.02
N ALA A 96 7.13 -1.46 10.43
CA ALA A 96 6.73 -0.25 11.13
C ALA A 96 5.72 -0.54 12.26
N ARG A 97 4.72 -1.38 11.99
CA ARG A 97 3.65 -1.69 12.96
C ARG A 97 4.07 -2.64 14.07
N TYR A 98 4.93 -3.63 13.76
CA TYR A 98 5.19 -4.74 14.67
C TYR A 98 6.61 -4.81 15.20
N GLU A 99 7.57 -4.18 14.52
CA GLU A 99 8.99 -4.25 14.89
C GLU A 99 9.56 -2.93 15.40
N GLY A 100 8.81 -1.84 15.32
CA GLY A 100 9.28 -0.51 15.74
C GLY A 100 10.48 0.00 14.94
N ALA A 101 10.71 -0.51 13.75
CA ALA A 101 11.92 -0.29 12.97
C ALA A 101 12.17 1.17 12.57
N TYR A 102 11.13 2.01 12.62
CA TYR A 102 11.18 3.40 12.15
C TYR A 102 10.90 4.44 13.24
N LEU A 103 11.04 4.05 14.49
CA LEU A 103 10.79 4.94 15.64
C LEU A 103 11.97 5.85 15.98
N GLY A 104 13.16 5.54 15.47
CA GLY A 104 14.39 6.26 15.82
C GLY A 104 14.74 7.38 14.82
N PRO A 105 15.96 7.97 14.98
CA PRO A 105 16.45 9.05 14.13
C PRO A 105 16.49 8.72 12.63
N ASN A 106 16.61 7.44 12.27
CA ASN A 106 16.65 6.97 10.88
C ASN A 106 15.27 6.86 10.24
N GLY A 107 14.18 7.00 11.00
CA GLY A 107 12.82 6.86 10.50
C GLY A 107 12.49 7.86 9.40
N ALA A 108 12.94 9.11 9.51
CA ALA A 108 12.76 10.14 8.51
C ALA A 108 13.38 9.75 7.15
N GLY A 109 14.59 9.22 7.16
CA GLY A 109 15.29 8.78 5.95
C GLY A 109 14.58 7.61 5.28
N TYR A 110 14.12 6.63 6.04
CA TYR A 110 13.33 5.51 5.52
C TYR A 110 12.02 5.96 4.89
N TYR A 111 11.28 6.82 5.59
CA TYR A 111 10.02 7.38 5.08
C TYR A 111 10.24 8.13 3.76
N GLN A 112 11.22 9.03 3.71
CA GLN A 112 11.52 9.83 2.52
C GLN A 112 11.91 8.95 1.34
N ARG A 113 12.73 7.93 1.56
CA ARG A 113 13.15 7.00 0.51
C ARG A 113 11.97 6.17 -0.04
N LEU A 114 11.13 5.64 0.84
CA LEU A 114 9.93 4.90 0.41
C LEU A 114 8.95 5.80 -0.34
N ARG A 115 8.72 7.01 0.15
CA ARG A 115 7.86 8.00 -0.50
C ARG A 115 8.36 8.36 -1.89
N ASP A 116 9.66 8.63 -2.02
CA ASP A 116 10.24 9.16 -3.25
C ASP A 116 10.52 8.08 -4.31
N ASN A 117 10.58 6.81 -3.93
CA ASN A 117 10.85 5.69 -4.84
C ASN A 117 9.65 4.76 -4.98
N GLU A 118 9.45 3.82 -4.05
CA GLU A 118 8.44 2.77 -4.19
C GLU A 118 7.02 3.36 -4.24
N PHE A 119 6.69 4.26 -3.34
CA PHE A 119 5.38 4.91 -3.33
C PHE A 119 5.17 5.75 -4.58
N ALA A 120 6.13 6.60 -4.94
CA ALA A 120 6.03 7.46 -6.13
C ALA A 120 5.87 6.64 -7.41
N SER A 121 6.61 5.54 -7.54
CA SER A 121 6.52 4.63 -8.68
C SER A 121 5.13 3.98 -8.79
N ALA A 122 4.65 3.40 -7.71
CA ALA A 122 3.31 2.78 -7.67
C ALA A 122 2.22 3.83 -7.90
N ARG A 123 2.34 5.00 -7.28
CA ARG A 123 1.37 6.10 -7.44
C ARG A 123 1.28 6.57 -8.89
N GLN A 124 2.43 6.71 -9.56
CA GLN A 124 2.50 7.10 -10.97
C GLN A 124 1.80 6.07 -11.87
N PHE A 125 1.93 4.78 -11.57
CA PHE A 125 1.24 3.74 -12.32
C PHE A 125 -0.28 3.94 -12.33
N PHE A 126 -0.89 4.25 -11.19
CA PHE A 126 -2.35 4.41 -11.09
C PHE A 126 -2.85 5.70 -11.77
N ARG A 127 -2.00 6.70 -11.97
CA ARG A 127 -2.36 7.94 -12.68
C ARG A 127 -2.73 7.71 -14.14
N GLN A 128 -2.31 6.61 -14.75
CA GLN A 128 -2.69 6.27 -16.14
C GLN A 128 -4.22 6.15 -16.31
N TRP A 129 -4.96 5.85 -15.25
CA TRP A 129 -6.42 5.76 -15.28
C TRP A 129 -7.12 7.02 -14.75
N GLY A 130 -6.38 8.10 -14.54
CA GLY A 130 -6.91 9.35 -13.97
C GLY A 130 -7.15 9.30 -12.46
N TRP A 131 -6.55 8.36 -11.75
CA TRP A 131 -6.73 8.14 -10.31
C TRP A 131 -5.76 8.91 -9.44
#